data_a03f46fbd4aea8be4644f95508832d79
#
_entry.id   a03f46fbd4aea8be4644f95508832d79
#
_cell.length_a   1.000
_cell.length_b   1.000
_cell.length_c   1.000
_cell.angle_alpha   90.00
_cell.angle_beta   90.00
_cell.angle_gamma   90.00
#
_symmetry.space_group_name_H-M   'P 1'
#
loop_
_entity.id
_entity.type
_entity.pdbx_description
1 polymer ?
#
loop_
_entity_poly.entity_id
_entity_poly.type
_entity_poly.pdbx_seq_one_letter_code
_entity_poly.pdbx_strand_id
1 'polypeptide(L)'
;LPISYQSSSSASSSAVVAAGPGCISTVVDKLSTRRKLAQMLMVGVKDTADAKAIVAKERIGGIFVGSWTDKAILTSGAVKGLSAGRIPVMVSVDQEGGRVSRLKAIGIDSPAPRELATTKTPKQVHDLAFGIGKQLAALGVTVDFAPVIDVSDQDADTVIGDRSFSNDPVVVTKYGRAFASGLRDAGILPVLKHFPGHGHGSGDSHTGTVRTPPLSELMTSDLVPWRTLARMPGVAAMVGHLIVPGLTGDELPASVNPAAISMLRTGRGYNGPAFHGVIFSDDLSGMAAITEKYPIEQAAPMALAAGSDIALWLTTDKVSAVLDALEKAVANGKLSMEHVDASVTRILRAKKMPRC
;
A
#
# COMPACT_ATOMS: atom_id res chain seq x y z
N LEU A 1 -15.71 76.28 -4.98
CA LEU A 1 -14.82 75.42 -4.19
C LEU A 1 -15.05 74.00 -4.63
N PRO A 2 -14.02 73.23 -5.17
CA PRO A 2 -14.18 71.86 -5.52
C PRO A 2 -13.80 70.98 -4.31
N ILE A 3 -14.61 69.99 -4.04
CA ILE A 3 -14.41 68.96 -3.00
C ILE A 3 -13.52 67.87 -3.58
N SER A 4 -12.33 67.69 -3.01
CA SER A 4 -11.40 66.65 -3.36
C SER A 4 -11.81 65.33 -2.69
N TYR A 5 -12.13 64.31 -3.48
CA TYR A 5 -12.28 62.95 -2.99
C TYR A 5 -10.88 62.28 -2.88
N GLN A 6 -10.48 61.98 -1.71
CA GLN A 6 -9.31 61.10 -1.44
C GLN A 6 -9.78 59.65 -1.46
N SER A 7 -9.35 58.90 -2.45
CA SER A 7 -9.49 57.46 -2.51
C SER A 7 -8.41 56.82 -1.62
N SER A 8 -8.82 56.28 -0.51
CA SER A 8 -7.97 55.38 0.33
C SER A 8 -7.91 54.02 -0.30
N SER A 9 -6.77 53.67 -0.89
CA SER A 9 -6.45 52.31 -1.33
C SER A 9 -6.09 51.50 -0.10
N SER A 10 -7.01 50.63 0.34
CA SER A 10 -6.71 49.59 1.31
C SER A 10 -5.91 48.49 0.61
N ALA A 11 -4.60 48.48 0.85
CA ALA A 11 -3.76 47.35 0.51
C ALA A 11 -4.13 46.17 1.44
N SER A 12 -4.84 45.18 0.91
CA SER A 12 -5.02 43.89 1.60
C SER A 12 -3.68 43.17 1.61
N SER A 13 -2.97 43.23 2.73
CA SER A 13 -1.84 42.37 2.99
C SER A 13 -2.38 40.95 3.17
N SER A 14 -2.21 40.09 2.16
CA SER A 14 -2.38 38.66 2.32
C SER A 14 -1.34 38.20 3.31
N ALA A 15 -1.75 38.00 4.56
CA ALA A 15 -0.92 37.35 5.55
C ALA A 15 -0.59 35.95 5.05
N VAL A 16 0.66 35.75 4.64
CA VAL A 16 1.21 34.42 4.43
C VAL A 16 1.15 33.73 5.78
N VAL A 17 0.16 32.86 5.95
CA VAL A 17 0.08 32.01 7.15
C VAL A 17 1.33 31.14 7.10
N ALA A 18 2.27 31.42 7.98
CA ALA A 18 3.47 30.62 8.11
C ALA A 18 3.05 29.16 8.34
N ALA A 19 3.48 28.25 7.45
CA ALA A 19 3.20 26.84 7.55
C ALA A 19 3.61 26.37 8.96
N GLY A 20 2.68 25.79 9.70
CA GLY A 20 2.95 25.31 11.06
C GLY A 20 4.06 24.25 11.06
N PRO A 21 4.81 24.10 12.17
CA PRO A 21 5.98 23.20 12.25
C PRO A 21 5.66 21.70 12.10
N GLY A 22 4.46 21.34 11.72
CA GLY A 22 3.99 19.97 11.54
C GLY A 22 3.46 19.64 10.14
N CYS A 23 3.56 20.55 9.15
CA CYS A 23 3.10 20.25 7.78
C CYS A 23 4.12 19.41 7.01
N ILE A 24 3.66 18.69 5.97
CA ILE A 24 4.40 17.62 5.28
C ILE A 24 5.78 18.08 4.80
N SER A 25 5.87 19.16 4.02
CA SER A 25 7.18 19.58 3.49
C SER A 25 8.16 19.94 4.61
N THR A 26 7.71 20.66 5.63
CA THR A 26 8.54 21.00 6.79
C THR A 26 9.02 19.74 7.53
N VAL A 27 8.17 18.72 7.65
CA VAL A 27 8.56 17.45 8.28
C VAL A 27 9.58 16.73 7.43
N VAL A 28 9.34 16.60 6.12
CA VAL A 28 10.30 15.95 5.19
C VAL A 28 11.66 16.61 5.24
N ASP A 29 11.71 17.94 5.19
CA ASP A 29 12.97 18.70 5.19
C ASP A 29 13.79 18.51 6.47
N LYS A 30 13.12 18.28 7.61
CA LYS A 30 13.77 18.10 8.92
C LYS A 30 14.19 16.68 9.25
N LEU A 31 13.70 15.69 8.51
CA LEU A 31 14.08 14.30 8.74
C LEU A 31 15.50 14.02 8.22
N SER A 32 16.30 13.31 9.01
CA SER A 32 17.55 12.74 8.52
C SER A 32 17.28 11.68 7.43
N THR A 33 18.27 11.39 6.61
CA THR A 33 18.16 10.34 5.58
C THR A 33 17.66 9.02 6.17
N ARG A 34 18.26 8.55 7.26
CA ARG A 34 17.83 7.31 7.94
C ARG A 34 16.37 7.36 8.39
N ARG A 35 15.92 8.49 8.91
CA ARG A 35 14.52 8.68 9.34
C ARG A 35 13.54 8.69 8.17
N LYS A 36 13.92 9.25 7.04
CA LYS A 36 13.15 9.18 5.79
C LYS A 36 13.05 7.73 5.30
N LEU A 37 14.17 7.03 5.25
CA LEU A 37 14.23 5.62 4.85
C LEU A 37 13.39 4.72 5.76
N ALA A 38 13.40 4.98 7.07
CA ALA A 38 12.59 4.24 8.04
C ALA A 38 11.08 4.40 7.76
N GLN A 39 10.62 5.56 7.29
CA GLN A 39 9.22 5.76 6.90
C GLN A 39 8.81 4.89 5.71
N MET A 40 9.75 4.44 4.89
CA MET A 40 9.52 3.56 3.75
C MET A 40 9.48 2.07 4.10
N LEU A 41 9.49 1.72 5.39
CA LEU A 41 9.49 0.35 5.88
C LEU A 41 8.21 0.03 6.65
N MET A 42 7.64 -1.14 6.37
CA MET A 42 6.53 -1.75 7.11
C MET A 42 6.88 -3.19 7.44
N VAL A 43 6.74 -3.57 8.71
CA VAL A 43 7.15 -4.90 9.17
C VAL A 43 6.08 -5.61 9.98
N GLY A 44 6.00 -6.93 9.85
CA GLY A 44 5.16 -7.77 10.69
C GLY A 44 5.65 -7.76 12.13
N VAL A 45 4.73 -7.73 13.07
CA VAL A 45 5.00 -7.72 14.51
C VAL A 45 4.36 -8.91 15.20
N LYS A 46 4.98 -9.40 16.29
CA LYS A 46 4.48 -10.54 17.06
C LYS A 46 3.39 -10.12 18.05
N ASP A 47 3.60 -9.01 18.71
CA ASP A 47 2.76 -8.51 19.81
C ASP A 47 2.99 -7.01 20.06
N THR A 48 2.35 -6.49 21.09
CA THR A 48 2.48 -5.08 21.50
C THR A 48 3.90 -4.69 21.87
N ALA A 49 4.62 -5.55 22.56
CA ALA A 49 6.00 -5.25 23.01
C ALA A 49 6.95 -5.16 21.81
N ASP A 50 6.84 -6.10 20.88
CA ASP A 50 7.61 -6.11 19.63
C ASP A 50 7.34 -4.84 18.79
N ALA A 51 6.07 -4.47 18.62
CA ALA A 51 5.68 -3.26 17.89
C ALA A 51 6.24 -1.98 18.53
N LYS A 52 6.08 -1.83 19.83
CA LYS A 52 6.59 -0.66 20.56
C LYS A 52 8.11 -0.58 20.51
N ALA A 53 8.80 -1.71 20.67
CA ALA A 53 10.25 -1.77 20.63
C ALA A 53 10.83 -1.34 19.28
N ILE A 54 10.28 -1.88 18.17
CA ILE A 54 10.81 -1.55 16.84
C ILE A 54 10.50 -0.10 16.45
N VAL A 55 9.32 0.41 16.77
CA VAL A 55 8.96 1.80 16.52
C VAL A 55 9.83 2.77 17.35
N ALA A 56 10.07 2.46 18.62
CA ALA A 56 10.93 3.27 19.48
C ALA A 56 12.39 3.30 18.99
N LYS A 57 12.90 2.15 18.59
CA LYS A 57 14.30 1.98 18.15
C LYS A 57 14.54 2.62 16.77
N GLU A 58 13.75 2.23 15.77
CA GLU A 58 14.05 2.52 14.36
C GLU A 58 13.13 3.57 13.72
N ARG A 59 12.03 3.92 14.38
CA ARG A 59 11.08 4.92 13.89
C ARG A 59 10.49 4.59 12.52
N ILE A 60 10.17 3.32 12.30
CA ILE A 60 9.61 2.82 11.03
C ILE A 60 8.26 3.43 10.69
N GLY A 61 7.92 3.39 9.40
CA GLY A 61 6.69 3.98 8.87
C GLY A 61 5.42 3.20 9.18
N GLY A 62 5.51 1.88 9.32
CA GLY A 62 4.34 1.05 9.53
C GLY A 62 4.63 -0.30 10.16
N ILE A 63 3.57 -0.90 10.73
CA ILE A 63 3.54 -2.27 11.23
C ILE A 63 2.44 -3.07 10.54
N PHE A 64 2.63 -4.37 10.42
CA PHE A 64 1.68 -5.30 9.87
C PHE A 64 1.21 -6.30 10.93
N VAL A 65 -0.09 -6.42 11.09
CA VAL A 65 -0.73 -7.38 11.99
C VAL A 65 -1.16 -8.60 11.18
N GLY A 66 -0.39 -9.67 11.30
CA GLY A 66 -0.60 -10.92 10.57
C GLY A 66 -1.48 -11.92 11.33
N SER A 67 -1.66 -13.10 10.73
CA SER A 67 -2.41 -14.20 11.37
C SER A 67 -1.75 -14.68 12.66
N TRP A 68 -0.42 -14.66 12.71
CA TRP A 68 0.39 -15.06 13.88
C TRP A 68 0.48 -14.01 14.98
N THR A 69 0.15 -12.75 14.68
CA THR A 69 0.24 -11.65 15.66
C THR A 69 -0.78 -11.83 16.77
N ASP A 70 -0.37 -11.60 18.02
CA ASP A 70 -1.31 -11.55 19.14
C ASP A 70 -2.30 -10.38 18.96
N LYS A 71 -3.57 -10.70 18.83
CA LYS A 71 -4.63 -9.72 18.57
C LYS A 71 -4.90 -8.78 19.75
N ALA A 72 -4.33 -9.06 20.94
CA ALA A 72 -4.35 -8.13 22.05
C ALA A 72 -3.72 -6.76 21.69
N ILE A 73 -2.78 -6.73 20.73
CA ILE A 73 -2.22 -5.48 20.19
C ILE A 73 -3.32 -4.52 19.68
N LEU A 74 -4.40 -5.06 19.12
CA LEU A 74 -5.54 -4.30 18.61
C LEU A 74 -6.63 -4.12 19.68
N THR A 75 -7.03 -5.20 20.33
CA THR A 75 -8.16 -5.19 21.28
C THR A 75 -7.88 -4.42 22.56
N SER A 76 -6.62 -4.31 22.97
CA SER A 76 -6.19 -3.47 24.09
C SER A 76 -6.13 -1.98 23.77
N GLY A 77 -6.21 -1.60 22.50
CA GLY A 77 -5.98 -0.22 22.06
C GLY A 77 -4.51 0.20 21.99
N ALA A 78 -3.56 -0.73 22.12
CA ALA A 78 -2.13 -0.45 22.19
C ALA A 78 -1.56 0.28 20.96
N VAL A 79 -2.15 0.06 19.77
CA VAL A 79 -1.72 0.72 18.53
C VAL A 79 -2.37 2.08 18.28
N LYS A 80 -3.41 2.42 19.04
CA LYS A 80 -4.06 3.72 18.92
C LYS A 80 -3.09 4.81 19.34
N GLY A 81 -2.82 5.74 18.41
CA GLY A 81 -1.87 6.83 18.66
C GLY A 81 -0.40 6.40 18.62
N LEU A 82 -0.08 5.17 18.22
CA LEU A 82 1.32 4.77 18.02
C LEU A 82 1.99 5.68 16.99
N SER A 83 3.14 6.26 17.36
CA SER A 83 3.83 7.21 16.52
C SER A 83 5.35 7.10 16.61
N ALA A 84 6.01 7.44 15.52
CA ALA A 84 7.46 7.59 15.41
C ALA A 84 7.82 9.09 15.59
N GLY A 85 7.88 9.53 16.82
CA GLY A 85 7.93 10.96 17.15
C GLY A 85 6.56 11.61 16.89
N ARG A 86 6.49 12.56 15.96
CA ARG A 86 5.24 13.24 15.57
C ARG A 86 4.54 12.58 14.36
N ILE A 87 5.13 11.55 13.78
CA ILE A 87 4.61 10.89 12.59
C ILE A 87 3.80 9.66 13.03
N PRO A 88 2.51 9.58 12.71
CA PRO A 88 1.71 8.38 12.99
C PRO A 88 2.31 7.14 12.32
N VAL A 89 2.24 6.00 13.00
CA VAL A 89 2.61 4.70 12.40
C VAL A 89 1.40 4.14 11.67
N MET A 90 1.59 3.69 10.43
CA MET A 90 0.57 2.92 9.73
C MET A 90 0.40 1.55 10.41
N VAL A 91 -0.84 1.13 10.60
CA VAL A 91 -1.19 -0.20 11.11
C VAL A 91 -1.99 -0.92 10.05
N SER A 92 -1.44 -1.97 9.49
CA SER A 92 -2.01 -2.70 8.36
C SER A 92 -2.44 -4.11 8.71
N VAL A 93 -3.44 -4.61 7.98
CA VAL A 93 -3.97 -5.97 8.05
C VAL A 93 -4.31 -6.48 6.65
N ASP A 94 -4.43 -7.81 6.51
CA ASP A 94 -5.11 -8.46 5.39
C ASP A 94 -6.51 -8.86 5.83
N GLN A 95 -7.50 -8.04 5.50
CA GLN A 95 -8.90 -8.29 5.77
C GLN A 95 -9.69 -8.23 4.47
N GLU A 96 -9.48 -9.25 3.62
CA GLU A 96 -10.11 -9.35 2.30
C GLU A 96 -11.54 -9.91 2.38
N GLY A 97 -11.78 -10.79 3.35
CA GLY A 97 -12.95 -11.64 3.45
C GLY A 97 -12.67 -13.11 3.12
N GLY A 98 -13.61 -13.98 3.41
CA GLY A 98 -13.46 -15.41 3.20
C GLY A 98 -12.26 -15.99 3.93
N ARG A 99 -11.41 -16.73 3.22
CA ARG A 99 -10.21 -17.37 3.79
C ARG A 99 -9.08 -16.39 4.15
N VAL A 100 -9.16 -15.14 3.68
CA VAL A 100 -8.20 -14.08 4.05
C VAL A 100 -8.90 -13.06 4.95
N SER A 101 -9.24 -13.52 6.14
CA SER A 101 -9.86 -12.75 7.23
C SER A 101 -8.99 -12.89 8.48
N ARG A 102 -7.98 -12.03 8.61
CA ARG A 102 -6.98 -12.14 9.70
C ARG A 102 -7.53 -11.76 11.07
N LEU A 103 -8.68 -11.05 11.09
CA LEU A 103 -9.33 -10.59 12.31
C LEU A 103 -10.63 -11.34 12.64
N LYS A 104 -10.87 -12.48 11.99
CA LYS A 104 -12.03 -13.34 12.26
C LYS A 104 -12.13 -13.75 13.73
N ALA A 105 -11.01 -14.07 14.36
CA ALA A 105 -10.96 -14.47 15.77
C ALA A 105 -11.45 -13.39 16.74
N ILE A 106 -11.48 -12.13 16.32
CA ILE A 106 -12.00 -10.99 17.12
C ILE A 106 -13.31 -10.42 16.54
N GLY A 107 -13.99 -11.21 15.71
CA GLY A 107 -15.34 -10.91 15.25
C GLY A 107 -15.43 -10.05 13.99
N ILE A 108 -14.35 -9.83 13.26
CA ILE A 108 -14.37 -9.11 11.98
C ILE A 108 -14.20 -10.12 10.86
N ASP A 109 -15.25 -10.35 10.11
CA ASP A 109 -15.30 -11.34 9.03
C ASP A 109 -16.29 -10.89 7.94
N SER A 110 -16.14 -11.47 6.75
CA SER A 110 -17.07 -11.30 5.64
C SER A 110 -16.95 -12.48 4.66
N PRO A 111 -17.96 -12.71 3.81
CA PRO A 111 -17.82 -13.69 2.74
C PRO A 111 -16.65 -13.41 1.82
N ALA A 112 -16.22 -14.45 1.08
CA ALA A 112 -15.19 -14.31 0.05
C ALA A 112 -15.63 -13.30 -1.03
N PRO A 113 -14.70 -12.57 -1.65
CA PRO A 113 -15.03 -11.61 -2.71
C PRO A 113 -15.87 -12.19 -3.85
N ARG A 114 -15.57 -13.42 -4.30
CA ARG A 114 -16.38 -14.11 -5.33
C ARG A 114 -17.82 -14.33 -4.90
N GLU A 115 -18.05 -14.69 -3.65
CA GLU A 115 -19.41 -14.83 -3.08
C GLU A 115 -20.11 -13.47 -3.00
N LEU A 116 -19.41 -12.43 -2.56
CA LEU A 116 -19.97 -11.08 -2.53
C LEU A 116 -20.45 -10.61 -3.91
N ALA A 117 -19.67 -10.85 -4.95
CA ALA A 117 -20.01 -10.45 -6.32
C ALA A 117 -21.22 -11.21 -6.90
N THR A 118 -21.52 -12.39 -6.39
CA THR A 118 -22.65 -13.22 -6.85
C THR A 118 -23.91 -13.06 -6.02
N THR A 119 -23.79 -12.63 -4.74
CA THR A 119 -24.91 -12.59 -3.79
C THR A 119 -25.34 -11.19 -3.38
N LYS A 120 -24.53 -10.17 -3.67
CA LYS A 120 -24.76 -8.79 -3.23
C LYS A 120 -24.64 -7.79 -4.38
N THR A 121 -25.36 -6.69 -4.25
CA THR A 121 -25.18 -5.55 -5.14
C THR A 121 -23.90 -4.77 -4.80
N PRO A 122 -23.35 -3.97 -5.72
CA PRO A 122 -22.20 -3.12 -5.41
C PRO A 122 -22.42 -2.18 -4.21
N LYS A 123 -23.63 -1.63 -4.06
CA LYS A 123 -23.97 -0.81 -2.89
C LYS A 123 -23.89 -1.61 -1.59
N GLN A 124 -24.41 -2.83 -1.57
CA GLN A 124 -24.34 -3.70 -0.39
C GLN A 124 -22.88 -4.06 -0.05
N VAL A 125 -22.03 -4.25 -1.05
CA VAL A 125 -20.58 -4.49 -0.84
C VAL A 125 -19.89 -3.23 -0.31
N HIS A 126 -20.23 -2.04 -0.82
CA HIS A 126 -19.75 -0.78 -0.24
C HIS A 126 -20.13 -0.67 1.25
N ASP A 127 -21.39 -0.89 1.58
CA ASP A 127 -21.90 -0.75 2.95
C ASP A 127 -21.26 -1.78 3.89
N LEU A 128 -21.03 -3.00 3.41
CA LEU A 128 -20.30 -4.04 4.14
C LEU A 128 -18.85 -3.61 4.40
N ALA A 129 -18.13 -3.18 3.36
CA ALA A 129 -16.75 -2.72 3.48
C ALA A 129 -16.64 -1.48 4.38
N PHE A 130 -17.61 -0.56 4.31
CA PHE A 130 -17.69 0.57 5.22
C PHE A 130 -17.82 0.11 6.68
N GLY A 131 -18.70 -0.85 6.95
CA GLY A 131 -18.87 -1.43 8.29
C GLY A 131 -17.60 -2.09 8.82
N ILE A 132 -16.91 -2.86 7.98
CA ILE A 132 -15.59 -3.44 8.31
C ILE A 132 -14.59 -2.33 8.58
N GLY A 133 -14.50 -1.33 7.71
CA GLY A 133 -13.59 -0.20 7.87
C GLY A 133 -13.80 0.57 9.17
N LYS A 134 -15.05 0.74 9.61
CA LYS A 134 -15.36 1.37 10.91
C LYS A 134 -14.86 0.52 12.08
N GLN A 135 -14.99 -0.79 12.00
CA GLN A 135 -14.45 -1.70 13.02
C GLN A 135 -12.91 -1.66 13.05
N LEU A 136 -12.27 -1.68 11.88
CA LEU A 136 -10.82 -1.54 11.75
C LEU A 136 -10.31 -0.22 12.36
N ALA A 137 -10.95 0.89 12.00
CA ALA A 137 -10.60 2.21 12.54
C ALA A 137 -10.74 2.28 14.07
N ALA A 138 -11.80 1.67 14.61
CA ALA A 138 -12.01 1.59 16.05
C ALA A 138 -10.90 0.84 16.79
N LEU A 139 -10.23 -0.10 16.12
CA LEU A 139 -9.08 -0.84 16.64
C LEU A 139 -7.73 -0.13 16.42
N GLY A 140 -7.71 1.00 15.70
CA GLY A 140 -6.49 1.73 15.37
C GLY A 140 -5.79 1.22 14.10
N VAL A 141 -6.42 0.34 13.33
CA VAL A 141 -5.95 -0.04 11.99
C VAL A 141 -6.16 1.13 11.03
N THR A 142 -5.20 1.39 10.17
CA THR A 142 -5.21 2.51 9.22
C THR A 142 -5.14 2.08 7.76
N VAL A 143 -4.69 0.85 7.50
CA VAL A 143 -4.49 0.30 6.16
C VAL A 143 -5.07 -1.10 6.09
N ASP A 144 -5.85 -1.38 5.06
CA ASP A 144 -6.28 -2.74 4.72
C ASP A 144 -5.71 -3.12 3.35
N PHE A 145 -4.97 -4.22 3.27
CA PHE A 145 -4.49 -4.78 2.01
C PHE A 145 -5.63 -5.48 1.27
N ALA A 146 -6.63 -4.71 0.93
CA ALA A 146 -7.84 -5.05 0.19
C ALA A 146 -8.37 -3.80 -0.56
N PRO A 147 -9.10 -4.00 -1.66
CA PRO A 147 -9.53 -5.26 -2.25
C PRO A 147 -8.50 -5.90 -3.19
N VAL A 148 -8.63 -7.21 -3.35
CA VAL A 148 -8.03 -7.92 -4.49
C VAL A 148 -8.80 -7.52 -5.75
N ILE A 149 -8.10 -7.01 -6.76
CA ILE A 149 -8.68 -6.67 -8.07
C ILE A 149 -8.10 -7.53 -9.21
N ASP A 150 -7.48 -8.65 -8.82
CA ASP A 150 -7.10 -9.69 -9.78
C ASP A 150 -8.35 -10.31 -10.41
N VAL A 151 -8.25 -10.59 -11.73
CA VAL A 151 -9.30 -11.23 -12.52
C VAL A 151 -8.99 -12.73 -12.59
N SER A 152 -9.88 -13.61 -12.14
CA SER A 152 -9.58 -15.05 -12.10
C SER A 152 -10.78 -15.90 -12.36
N ASP A 153 -10.58 -16.93 -13.20
CA ASP A 153 -11.50 -18.04 -13.45
C ASP A 153 -11.07 -19.34 -12.75
N GLN A 154 -9.96 -19.28 -12.02
CA GLN A 154 -9.40 -20.43 -11.31
C GLN A 154 -10.32 -20.93 -10.19
N ASP A 155 -10.15 -22.21 -9.83
CA ASP A 155 -10.90 -22.83 -8.74
C ASP A 155 -10.75 -22.04 -7.42
N ALA A 156 -11.80 -22.09 -6.61
CA ALA A 156 -11.93 -21.26 -5.41
C ALA A 156 -10.75 -21.39 -4.42
N ASP A 157 -10.15 -22.56 -4.33
CA ASP A 157 -9.07 -22.89 -3.39
C ASP A 157 -7.65 -22.64 -3.93
N THR A 158 -7.52 -22.12 -5.16
CA THR A 158 -6.22 -21.71 -5.72
C THR A 158 -5.70 -20.43 -5.05
N VAL A 159 -4.48 -20.02 -5.39
CA VAL A 159 -3.81 -18.88 -4.73
C VAL A 159 -4.67 -17.61 -4.73
N ILE A 160 -5.25 -17.25 -5.87
CA ILE A 160 -6.21 -16.15 -5.97
C ILE A 160 -7.63 -16.69 -5.84
N GLY A 161 -8.08 -17.55 -6.73
CA GLY A 161 -9.36 -18.24 -6.65
C GLY A 161 -10.51 -17.32 -6.22
N ASP A 162 -11.17 -17.68 -5.13
CA ASP A 162 -12.32 -16.95 -4.57
C ASP A 162 -11.98 -15.59 -3.92
N ARG A 163 -10.70 -15.25 -3.82
CA ARG A 163 -10.25 -13.91 -3.44
C ARG A 163 -10.51 -12.88 -4.56
N SER A 164 -10.66 -13.34 -5.81
CA SER A 164 -11.12 -12.52 -6.93
C SER A 164 -12.64 -12.42 -6.93
N PHE A 165 -13.17 -11.22 -7.22
CA PHE A 165 -14.61 -11.00 -7.38
C PHE A 165 -15.20 -11.77 -8.55
N SER A 166 -14.46 -11.94 -9.68
CA SER A 166 -14.98 -12.53 -10.90
C SER A 166 -13.87 -12.84 -11.92
N ASN A 167 -14.22 -13.65 -12.92
CA ASN A 167 -13.46 -13.82 -14.15
C ASN A 167 -13.77 -12.74 -15.22
N ASP A 168 -14.73 -11.86 -14.93
CA ASP A 168 -15.07 -10.72 -15.80
C ASP A 168 -14.40 -9.45 -15.25
N PRO A 169 -13.48 -8.82 -16.00
CA PRO A 169 -12.80 -7.62 -15.54
C PRO A 169 -13.72 -6.42 -15.29
N VAL A 170 -14.88 -6.37 -15.94
CA VAL A 170 -15.90 -5.32 -15.68
C VAL A 170 -16.54 -5.53 -14.32
N VAL A 171 -16.86 -6.76 -13.95
CA VAL A 171 -17.38 -7.11 -12.62
C VAL A 171 -16.35 -6.85 -11.54
N VAL A 172 -15.10 -7.27 -11.74
CA VAL A 172 -14.01 -6.97 -10.80
C VAL A 172 -13.85 -5.46 -10.58
N THR A 173 -13.91 -4.67 -11.65
CA THR A 173 -13.83 -3.21 -11.55
C THR A 173 -14.98 -2.64 -10.71
N LYS A 174 -16.19 -3.11 -10.94
CA LYS A 174 -17.39 -2.64 -10.25
C LYS A 174 -17.35 -2.94 -8.75
N TYR A 175 -17.08 -4.18 -8.38
CA TYR A 175 -17.05 -4.62 -6.98
C TYR A 175 -15.77 -4.19 -6.25
N GLY A 176 -14.64 -4.17 -6.93
CA GLY A 176 -13.40 -3.60 -6.41
C GLY A 176 -13.56 -2.13 -6.04
N ARG A 177 -14.23 -1.34 -6.89
CA ARG A 177 -14.58 0.06 -6.59
C ARG A 177 -15.46 0.16 -5.36
N ALA A 178 -16.50 -0.65 -5.27
CA ALA A 178 -17.42 -0.63 -4.14
C ALA A 178 -16.71 -0.93 -2.82
N PHE A 179 -15.89 -1.98 -2.79
CA PHE A 179 -15.14 -2.38 -1.60
C PHE A 179 -14.11 -1.31 -1.19
N ALA A 180 -13.31 -0.83 -2.13
CA ALA A 180 -12.31 0.21 -1.87
C ALA A 180 -12.96 1.52 -1.39
N SER A 181 -14.08 1.92 -1.99
CA SER A 181 -14.81 3.12 -1.57
C SER A 181 -15.36 2.98 -0.15
N GLY A 182 -15.90 1.80 0.20
CA GLY A 182 -16.41 1.54 1.55
C GLY A 182 -15.33 1.67 2.61
N LEU A 183 -14.17 1.04 2.40
CA LEU A 183 -13.02 1.17 3.31
C LEU A 183 -12.56 2.63 3.43
N ARG A 184 -12.38 3.31 2.30
CA ARG A 184 -11.94 4.71 2.27
C ARG A 184 -12.91 5.64 2.99
N ASP A 185 -14.20 5.48 2.76
CA ASP A 185 -15.25 6.30 3.38
C ASP A 185 -15.30 6.09 4.90
N ALA A 186 -14.85 4.93 5.38
CA ALA A 186 -14.65 4.65 6.81
C ALA A 186 -13.32 5.18 7.38
N GLY A 187 -12.46 5.75 6.53
CA GLY A 187 -11.18 6.32 6.94
C GLY A 187 -9.98 5.38 6.86
N ILE A 188 -10.16 4.17 6.30
CA ILE A 188 -9.08 3.19 6.06
C ILE A 188 -8.48 3.43 4.68
N LEU A 189 -7.14 3.30 4.56
CA LEU A 189 -6.46 3.28 3.27
C LEU A 189 -6.64 1.92 2.60
N PRO A 190 -7.43 1.82 1.51
CA PRO A 190 -7.54 0.57 0.76
C PRO A 190 -6.32 0.42 -0.15
N VAL A 191 -5.85 -0.81 -0.32
CA VAL A 191 -4.71 -1.15 -1.17
C VAL A 191 -5.16 -2.11 -2.25
N LEU A 192 -5.14 -1.63 -3.48
CA LEU A 192 -5.47 -2.44 -4.68
C LEU A 192 -4.33 -3.44 -4.94
N LYS A 193 -4.63 -4.71 -5.18
CA LYS A 193 -3.61 -5.75 -5.36
C LYS A 193 -4.06 -6.86 -6.30
N HIS A 194 -3.14 -7.55 -6.95
CA HIS A 194 -1.68 -7.45 -6.99
C HIS A 194 -1.24 -7.01 -8.41
N PHE A 195 -0.74 -5.81 -8.55
CA PHE A 195 -0.30 -5.30 -9.86
C PHE A 195 0.84 -6.13 -10.43
N PRO A 196 0.88 -6.44 -11.75
CA PRO A 196 -0.09 -6.06 -12.79
C PRO A 196 -1.29 -7.01 -12.94
N GLY A 197 -1.38 -8.10 -12.18
CA GLY A 197 -2.48 -9.04 -12.16
C GLY A 197 -2.02 -10.47 -11.89
N HIS A 198 -2.50 -11.05 -10.77
CA HIS A 198 -2.13 -12.38 -10.29
C HIS A 198 -3.15 -13.45 -10.67
N GLY A 199 -4.31 -13.05 -11.16
CA GLY A 199 -5.48 -13.94 -11.31
C GLY A 199 -5.35 -15.07 -12.29
N HIS A 200 -4.47 -14.94 -13.30
CA HIS A 200 -4.15 -15.96 -14.29
C HIS A 200 -2.71 -16.49 -14.14
N GLY A 201 -2.07 -16.21 -13.02
CA GLY A 201 -0.73 -16.68 -12.73
C GLY A 201 -0.66 -18.20 -12.55
N SER A 202 0.40 -18.80 -13.06
CA SER A 202 0.74 -20.20 -12.81
C SER A 202 1.72 -20.30 -11.65
N GLY A 203 1.42 -21.14 -10.66
CA GLY A 203 2.25 -21.33 -9.47
C GLY A 203 1.82 -20.45 -8.30
N ASP A 204 2.51 -20.61 -7.20
CA ASP A 204 2.30 -19.89 -5.94
C ASP A 204 3.60 -19.20 -5.54
N SER A 205 3.57 -17.88 -5.38
CA SER A 205 4.74 -17.08 -4.99
C SER A 205 5.31 -17.45 -3.61
N HIS A 206 4.52 -18.09 -2.74
CA HIS A 206 5.00 -18.63 -1.47
C HIS A 206 5.88 -19.87 -1.65
N THR A 207 5.69 -20.63 -2.73
CA THR A 207 6.39 -21.90 -2.99
C THR A 207 7.36 -21.82 -4.16
N GLY A 208 7.35 -20.75 -4.95
CA GLY A 208 8.21 -20.58 -6.11
C GLY A 208 7.86 -19.40 -6.99
N THR A 209 8.38 -19.42 -8.22
CA THR A 209 8.12 -18.36 -9.20
C THR A 209 6.70 -18.46 -9.75
N VAL A 210 5.98 -17.33 -9.76
CA VAL A 210 4.69 -17.18 -10.43
C VAL A 210 4.90 -16.48 -11.76
N ARG A 211 4.44 -17.13 -12.83
CA ARG A 211 4.46 -16.59 -14.19
C ARG A 211 3.04 -16.29 -14.64
N THR A 212 2.81 -15.09 -15.14
CA THR A 212 1.54 -14.68 -15.73
C THR A 212 1.48 -15.00 -17.22
N PRO A 213 0.30 -14.92 -17.86
CA PRO A 213 0.22 -14.75 -19.31
C PRO A 213 1.04 -13.54 -19.78
N PRO A 214 1.35 -13.45 -21.09
CA PRO A 214 2.06 -12.29 -21.64
C PRO A 214 1.33 -10.97 -21.35
N LEU A 215 2.08 -9.87 -21.25
CA LEU A 215 1.53 -8.54 -21.04
C LEU A 215 0.39 -8.21 -22.01
N SER A 216 0.50 -8.63 -23.28
CA SER A 216 -0.54 -8.43 -24.29
C SER A 216 -1.90 -9.03 -23.91
N GLU A 217 -1.91 -10.16 -23.20
CA GLU A 217 -3.14 -10.77 -22.68
C GLU A 217 -3.64 -10.06 -21.42
N LEU A 218 -2.74 -9.66 -20.51
CA LEU A 218 -3.12 -8.89 -19.34
C LEU A 218 -3.78 -7.55 -19.71
N MET A 219 -3.43 -6.97 -20.85
CA MET A 219 -4.02 -5.72 -21.34
C MET A 219 -5.54 -5.78 -21.52
N THR A 220 -6.09 -6.95 -21.83
CA THR A 220 -7.53 -7.15 -22.08
C THR A 220 -8.27 -7.82 -20.92
N SER A 221 -7.55 -8.18 -19.86
CA SER A 221 -8.11 -8.83 -18.67
C SER A 221 -7.66 -8.15 -17.37
N ASP A 222 -6.54 -8.54 -16.83
CA ASP A 222 -6.06 -8.16 -15.49
C ASP A 222 -5.80 -6.65 -15.34
N LEU A 223 -5.37 -5.98 -16.41
CA LEU A 223 -5.11 -4.53 -16.39
C LEU A 223 -6.35 -3.67 -16.61
N VAL A 224 -7.48 -4.25 -16.98
CA VAL A 224 -8.74 -3.50 -17.16
C VAL A 224 -9.20 -2.85 -15.85
N PRO A 225 -9.29 -3.55 -14.71
CA PRO A 225 -9.62 -2.92 -13.44
C PRO A 225 -8.64 -1.80 -13.04
N TRP A 226 -7.36 -1.98 -13.28
CA TRP A 226 -6.33 -1.00 -12.96
C TRP A 226 -6.51 0.33 -13.67
N ARG A 227 -6.92 0.33 -14.97
CA ARG A 227 -7.17 1.56 -15.73
C ARG A 227 -8.21 2.46 -15.09
N THR A 228 -9.17 1.86 -14.42
CA THR A 228 -10.27 2.58 -13.76
C THR A 228 -9.96 2.86 -12.29
N LEU A 229 -9.56 1.85 -11.54
CA LEU A 229 -9.44 1.94 -10.08
C LEU A 229 -8.19 2.71 -9.64
N ALA A 230 -7.13 2.71 -10.42
CA ALA A 230 -5.95 3.52 -10.15
C ALA A 230 -6.21 5.05 -10.24
N ARG A 231 -7.36 5.46 -10.81
CA ARG A 231 -7.81 6.87 -10.81
C ARG A 231 -8.48 7.29 -9.51
N MET A 232 -8.87 6.34 -8.66
CA MET A 232 -9.58 6.65 -7.42
C MET A 232 -8.68 7.47 -6.49
N PRO A 233 -9.17 8.57 -5.91
CA PRO A 233 -8.43 9.26 -4.87
C PRO A 233 -8.42 8.44 -3.59
N GLY A 234 -7.34 8.55 -2.81
CA GLY A 234 -7.23 7.93 -1.50
C GLY A 234 -7.13 6.41 -1.51
N VAL A 235 -6.55 5.83 -2.56
CA VAL A 235 -6.19 4.42 -2.64
C VAL A 235 -4.67 4.26 -2.77
N ALA A 236 -4.16 3.14 -2.31
CA ALA A 236 -2.79 2.67 -2.54
C ALA A 236 -2.80 1.45 -3.47
N ALA A 237 -1.63 1.00 -3.86
CA ALA A 237 -1.45 -0.18 -4.69
C ALA A 237 -0.36 -1.08 -4.13
N MET A 238 -0.45 -2.38 -4.39
CA MET A 238 0.57 -3.38 -4.07
C MET A 238 0.99 -4.11 -5.32
N VAL A 239 2.30 -4.24 -5.52
CA VAL A 239 2.90 -4.93 -6.66
C VAL A 239 3.28 -6.35 -6.26
N GLY A 240 2.79 -7.33 -7.02
CA GLY A 240 3.01 -8.75 -6.74
C GLY A 240 4.37 -9.29 -7.22
N HIS A 241 4.74 -10.47 -6.72
CA HIS A 241 5.96 -11.19 -7.11
C HIS A 241 5.71 -11.99 -8.39
N LEU A 242 5.55 -11.31 -9.52
CA LEU A 242 5.09 -11.87 -10.78
C LEU A 242 6.15 -11.69 -11.88
N ILE A 243 6.45 -12.79 -12.56
CA ILE A 243 7.17 -12.76 -13.84
C ILE A 243 6.13 -12.59 -14.95
N VAL A 244 6.26 -11.50 -15.70
CA VAL A 244 5.31 -11.11 -16.75
C VAL A 244 6.04 -11.06 -18.08
N PRO A 245 5.86 -12.05 -18.96
CA PRO A 245 6.45 -12.04 -20.30
C PRO A 245 6.06 -10.76 -21.05
N GLY A 246 7.04 -10.11 -21.66
CA GLY A 246 6.85 -8.83 -22.34
C GLY A 246 6.93 -7.59 -21.45
N LEU A 247 7.10 -7.74 -20.11
CA LEU A 247 7.27 -6.63 -19.18
C LEU A 247 8.51 -6.80 -18.30
N THR A 248 8.61 -7.91 -17.54
CA THR A 248 9.65 -8.07 -16.52
C THR A 248 10.92 -8.75 -17.00
N GLY A 249 10.89 -9.44 -18.14
CA GLY A 249 11.87 -10.48 -18.43
C GLY A 249 11.68 -11.68 -17.48
N ASP A 250 12.68 -12.56 -17.39
CA ASP A 250 12.59 -13.82 -16.67
C ASP A 250 13.26 -13.81 -15.27
N GLU A 251 14.00 -12.74 -14.93
CA GLU A 251 14.85 -12.73 -13.74
C GLU A 251 14.27 -11.96 -12.56
N LEU A 252 13.67 -10.79 -12.80
CA LEU A 252 13.20 -9.91 -11.75
C LEU A 252 11.68 -9.82 -11.75
N PRO A 253 11.00 -10.36 -10.73
CA PRO A 253 9.56 -10.22 -10.61
C PRO A 253 9.14 -8.75 -10.43
N ALA A 254 7.89 -8.45 -10.78
CA ALA A 254 7.35 -7.10 -10.83
C ALA A 254 7.62 -6.27 -9.57
N SER A 255 7.53 -6.87 -8.39
CA SER A 255 7.74 -6.19 -7.09
C SER A 255 9.14 -5.60 -6.88
N VAL A 256 10.13 -6.07 -7.61
CA VAL A 256 11.52 -5.56 -7.57
C VAL A 256 12.01 -5.11 -8.95
N ASN A 257 11.09 -4.90 -9.88
CA ASN A 257 11.37 -4.60 -11.28
C ASN A 257 11.03 -3.14 -11.63
N PRO A 258 12.02 -2.32 -12.02
CA PRO A 258 11.78 -0.92 -12.36
C PRO A 258 10.76 -0.72 -13.49
N ALA A 259 10.76 -1.59 -14.51
CA ALA A 259 9.82 -1.47 -15.64
C ALA A 259 8.37 -1.65 -15.21
N ALA A 260 8.10 -2.64 -14.35
CA ALA A 260 6.75 -2.92 -13.86
C ALA A 260 6.24 -1.79 -12.95
N ILE A 261 7.06 -1.31 -12.02
CA ILE A 261 6.66 -0.23 -11.10
C ILE A 261 6.51 1.10 -11.86
N SER A 262 7.38 1.38 -12.82
CA SER A 262 7.25 2.56 -13.69
C SER A 262 5.96 2.51 -14.52
N MET A 263 5.56 1.34 -15.01
CA MET A 263 4.31 1.15 -15.75
C MET A 263 3.10 1.55 -14.89
N LEU A 264 3.05 1.12 -13.63
CA LEU A 264 2.01 1.54 -12.69
C LEU A 264 2.10 3.04 -12.40
N ARG A 265 3.28 3.54 -12.05
CA ARG A 265 3.49 4.94 -11.65
C ARG A 265 3.11 5.93 -12.74
N THR A 266 3.46 5.64 -13.99
CA THR A 266 3.27 6.56 -15.12
C THR A 266 1.99 6.29 -15.91
N GLY A 267 1.40 5.09 -15.80
CA GLY A 267 0.30 4.64 -16.65
C GLY A 267 0.72 4.26 -18.08
N ARG A 268 1.98 4.44 -18.42
CA ARG A 268 2.50 4.14 -19.75
C ARG A 268 2.69 2.63 -19.93
N GLY A 269 2.37 2.13 -21.11
CA GLY A 269 2.50 0.70 -21.44
C GLY A 269 1.26 -0.15 -21.18
N TYR A 270 0.23 0.38 -20.47
CA TYR A 270 -1.06 -0.29 -20.34
C TYR A 270 -2.26 0.63 -20.53
N ASN A 271 -2.05 1.85 -21.03
CA ASN A 271 -3.08 2.87 -21.24
C ASN A 271 -3.84 3.21 -19.95
N GLY A 272 -3.14 3.18 -18.83
CA GLY A 272 -3.67 3.53 -17.54
C GLY A 272 -3.42 4.99 -17.16
N PRO A 273 -3.94 5.44 -16.03
CA PRO A 273 -3.61 6.74 -15.45
C PRO A 273 -2.23 6.70 -14.81
N ALA A 274 -1.60 7.87 -14.65
CA ALA A 274 -0.52 8.01 -13.70
C ALA A 274 -1.05 7.73 -12.28
N PHE A 275 -0.31 6.92 -11.51
CA PHE A 275 -0.69 6.56 -10.14
C PHE A 275 0.05 7.43 -9.13
N HIS A 276 -0.70 8.20 -8.35
CA HIS A 276 -0.13 9.16 -7.39
C HIS A 276 -0.15 8.68 -5.93
N GLY A 277 -0.75 7.53 -5.67
CA GLY A 277 -0.82 6.93 -4.34
C GLY A 277 0.46 6.21 -3.93
N VAL A 278 0.46 5.72 -2.70
CA VAL A 278 1.54 4.88 -2.17
C VAL A 278 1.56 3.54 -2.89
N ILE A 279 2.75 3.10 -3.30
CA ILE A 279 3.00 1.77 -3.84
C ILE A 279 3.73 0.93 -2.80
N PHE A 280 3.10 -0.16 -2.37
CA PHE A 280 3.68 -1.19 -1.51
C PHE A 280 4.32 -2.30 -2.35
N SER A 281 5.42 -2.87 -1.88
CA SER A 281 5.80 -4.21 -2.31
C SER A 281 4.86 -5.23 -1.67
N ASP A 282 4.64 -6.38 -2.31
CA ASP A 282 4.14 -7.56 -1.61
C ASP A 282 5.20 -8.05 -0.60
N ASP A 283 4.84 -8.99 0.29
CA ASP A 283 5.75 -9.50 1.30
C ASP A 283 7.06 -10.00 0.72
N LEU A 284 8.16 -9.38 1.14
CA LEU A 284 9.51 -9.68 0.64
C LEU A 284 10.21 -10.79 1.42
N SER A 285 9.62 -11.33 2.48
CA SER A 285 10.28 -12.30 3.36
C SER A 285 9.70 -13.71 3.30
N GLY A 286 8.42 -13.86 3.09
CA GLY A 286 7.72 -15.14 3.15
C GLY A 286 7.47 -15.80 1.80
N MET A 287 7.93 -15.20 0.70
CA MET A 287 7.62 -15.61 -0.66
C MET A 287 8.86 -16.16 -1.36
N ALA A 288 8.87 -17.45 -1.70
CA ALA A 288 10.01 -18.13 -2.31
C ALA A 288 10.47 -17.48 -3.63
N ALA A 289 9.54 -16.85 -4.36
CA ALA A 289 9.85 -16.05 -5.56
C ALA A 289 10.93 -14.98 -5.33
N ILE A 290 11.05 -14.48 -4.11
CA ILE A 290 12.03 -13.48 -3.69
C ILE A 290 13.09 -14.07 -2.75
N THR A 291 12.66 -14.75 -1.67
CA THR A 291 13.56 -15.17 -0.56
C THR A 291 14.61 -16.20 -0.98
N GLU A 292 14.34 -17.02 -1.97
CA GLU A 292 15.31 -17.99 -2.49
C GLU A 292 16.51 -17.32 -3.19
N LYS A 293 16.30 -16.11 -3.74
CA LYS A 293 17.32 -15.38 -4.50
C LYS A 293 17.96 -14.25 -3.71
N TYR A 294 17.19 -13.57 -2.86
CA TYR A 294 17.59 -12.33 -2.23
C TYR A 294 17.21 -12.30 -0.75
N PRO A 295 18.21 -12.18 0.17
CA PRO A 295 17.93 -11.89 1.56
C PRO A 295 17.24 -10.52 1.70
N ILE A 296 16.53 -10.28 2.81
CA ILE A 296 15.74 -9.06 2.99
C ILE A 296 16.58 -7.79 2.91
N GLU A 297 17.83 -7.82 3.36
CA GLU A 297 18.78 -6.69 3.30
C GLU A 297 19.13 -6.32 1.85
N GLN A 298 18.82 -7.19 0.90
CA GLN A 298 18.98 -6.98 -0.52
C GLN A 298 17.62 -6.74 -1.21
N ALA A 299 16.59 -7.52 -0.89
CA ALA A 299 15.28 -7.44 -1.50
C ALA A 299 14.57 -6.10 -1.21
N ALA A 300 14.63 -5.60 0.03
CA ALA A 300 14.00 -4.34 0.40
C ALA A 300 14.62 -3.13 -0.33
N PRO A 301 15.94 -2.96 -0.37
CA PRO A 301 16.56 -1.93 -1.22
C PRO A 301 16.23 -2.07 -2.71
N MET A 302 16.14 -3.29 -3.24
CA MET A 302 15.76 -3.51 -4.65
C MET A 302 14.33 -3.03 -4.93
N ALA A 303 13.37 -3.34 -4.06
CA ALA A 303 11.99 -2.91 -4.22
C ALA A 303 11.86 -1.38 -4.19
N LEU A 304 12.54 -0.72 -3.26
CA LEU A 304 12.51 0.74 -3.13
C LEU A 304 13.26 1.43 -4.29
N ALA A 305 14.41 0.92 -4.69
CA ALA A 305 15.15 1.45 -5.85
C ALA A 305 14.39 1.24 -7.16
N ALA A 306 13.57 0.18 -7.26
CA ALA A 306 12.71 -0.05 -8.42
C ALA A 306 11.53 0.93 -8.51
N GLY A 307 11.19 1.66 -7.42
CA GLY A 307 10.18 2.71 -7.41
C GLY A 307 9.03 2.54 -6.43
N SER A 308 9.00 1.45 -5.63
CA SER A 308 8.04 1.32 -4.53
C SER A 308 8.27 2.36 -3.45
N ASP A 309 7.22 2.74 -2.76
CA ASP A 309 7.29 3.69 -1.65
C ASP A 309 7.50 3.00 -0.30
N ILE A 310 6.93 1.80 -0.13
CA ILE A 310 7.03 1.02 1.11
C ILE A 310 7.43 -0.42 0.79
N ALA A 311 8.49 -0.88 1.45
CA ALA A 311 8.90 -2.28 1.47
C ALA A 311 8.25 -2.98 2.67
N LEU A 312 7.57 -4.11 2.41
CA LEU A 312 6.87 -4.92 3.40
C LEU A 312 7.60 -6.25 3.61
N TRP A 313 7.84 -6.62 4.87
CA TRP A 313 8.19 -7.99 5.24
C TRP A 313 7.64 -8.34 6.64
N LEU A 314 7.67 -9.61 7.02
CA LEU A 314 6.80 -10.12 8.08
C LEU A 314 7.46 -10.29 9.45
N THR A 315 8.64 -9.72 9.66
CA THR A 315 9.33 -9.76 10.97
C THR A 315 9.98 -8.42 11.28
N THR A 316 10.20 -8.17 12.58
CA THR A 316 11.00 -7.03 13.03
C THR A 316 12.51 -7.28 12.92
N ASP A 317 12.88 -8.51 12.59
CA ASP A 317 14.26 -8.88 12.35
C ASP A 317 14.84 -8.11 11.15
N LYS A 318 16.12 -7.80 11.22
CA LYS A 318 16.86 -7.18 10.12
C LYS A 318 16.50 -5.73 9.78
N VAL A 319 15.63 -5.06 10.52
CA VAL A 319 15.27 -3.66 10.22
C VAL A 319 16.51 -2.76 10.21
N SER A 320 17.37 -2.87 11.24
CA SER A 320 18.62 -2.09 11.28
C SER A 320 19.53 -2.38 10.10
N ALA A 321 19.68 -3.66 9.74
CA ALA A 321 20.51 -4.09 8.61
C ALA A 321 19.94 -3.59 7.26
N VAL A 322 18.63 -3.58 7.09
CA VAL A 322 17.95 -3.03 5.91
C VAL A 322 18.19 -1.52 5.84
N LEU A 323 18.07 -0.80 6.95
CA LEU A 323 18.35 0.64 6.98
C LEU A 323 19.80 0.95 6.63
N ASP A 324 20.77 0.17 7.13
CA ASP A 324 22.18 0.31 6.78
C ASP A 324 22.41 0.09 5.27
N ALA A 325 21.77 -0.94 4.70
CA ALA A 325 21.82 -1.22 3.27
C ALA A 325 21.20 -0.09 2.43
N LEU A 326 20.10 0.50 2.89
CA LEU A 326 19.43 1.63 2.23
C LEU A 326 20.28 2.91 2.28
N GLU A 327 20.89 3.23 3.42
CA GLU A 327 21.82 4.36 3.52
C GLU A 327 23.01 4.20 2.57
N LYS A 328 23.53 2.98 2.46
CA LYS A 328 24.58 2.65 1.49
C LYS A 328 24.09 2.80 0.05
N ALA A 329 22.85 2.38 -0.25
CA ALA A 329 22.27 2.54 -1.59
C ALA A 329 22.07 4.02 -1.96
N VAL A 330 21.73 4.87 -1.01
CA VAL A 330 21.69 6.33 -1.21
C VAL A 330 23.09 6.88 -1.46
N ALA A 331 24.07 6.50 -0.63
CA ALA A 331 25.44 6.99 -0.73
C ALA A 331 26.11 6.62 -2.08
N ASN A 332 25.78 5.46 -2.65
CA ASN A 332 26.35 4.99 -3.92
C ASN A 332 25.47 5.31 -5.16
N GLY A 333 24.39 6.06 -4.97
CA GLY A 333 23.53 6.52 -6.06
C GLY A 333 22.54 5.46 -6.60
N LYS A 334 22.43 4.29 -5.98
CA LYS A 334 21.46 3.25 -6.38
C LYS A 334 20.01 3.60 -5.98
N LEU A 335 19.86 4.42 -4.96
CA LEU A 335 18.57 4.96 -4.50
C LEU A 335 18.70 6.49 -4.42
N SER A 336 17.91 7.22 -5.22
CA SER A 336 17.99 8.67 -5.25
C SER A 336 17.22 9.30 -4.06
N MET A 337 17.76 10.39 -3.52
CA MET A 337 17.05 11.17 -2.48
C MET A 337 15.79 11.83 -3.02
N GLU A 338 15.74 12.17 -4.31
CA GLU A 338 14.51 12.66 -4.94
C GLU A 338 13.37 11.63 -4.83
N HIS A 339 13.66 10.36 -5.12
CA HIS A 339 12.66 9.29 -4.94
C HIS A 339 12.29 9.10 -3.46
N VAL A 340 13.28 9.13 -2.56
CA VAL A 340 13.03 9.00 -1.11
C VAL A 340 12.12 10.12 -0.62
N ASP A 341 12.40 11.37 -0.96
CA ASP A 341 11.58 12.53 -0.54
C ASP A 341 10.17 12.48 -1.13
N ALA A 342 10.04 12.08 -2.40
CA ALA A 342 8.75 11.90 -3.04
C ALA A 342 7.95 10.77 -2.37
N SER A 343 8.58 9.64 -2.04
CA SER A 343 7.95 8.52 -1.36
C SER A 343 7.49 8.91 0.05
N VAL A 344 8.35 9.55 0.83
CA VAL A 344 7.98 10.01 2.19
C VAL A 344 6.84 11.01 2.12
N THR A 345 6.83 11.91 1.15
CA THR A 345 5.72 12.85 0.93
C THR A 345 4.40 12.13 0.67
N ARG A 346 4.39 11.09 -0.18
CA ARG A 346 3.18 10.27 -0.42
C ARG A 346 2.73 9.54 0.84
N ILE A 347 3.68 8.98 1.59
CA ILE A 347 3.42 8.27 2.85
C ILE A 347 2.78 9.21 3.88
N LEU A 348 3.33 10.40 4.07
CA LEU A 348 2.80 11.38 5.02
C LEU A 348 1.40 11.88 4.60
N ARG A 349 1.14 12.02 3.31
CA ARG A 349 -0.21 12.32 2.79
C ARG A 349 -1.19 11.18 3.11
N ALA A 350 -0.79 9.92 2.88
CA ALA A 350 -1.59 8.75 3.21
C ALA A 350 -1.87 8.63 4.72
N LYS A 351 -0.97 9.12 5.55
CA LYS A 351 -1.14 9.27 7.01
C LYS A 351 -2.01 10.46 7.41
N LYS A 352 -2.55 11.19 6.44
CA LYS A 352 -3.41 12.36 6.63
C LYS A 352 -2.74 13.49 7.42
N MET A 353 -1.43 13.62 7.30
CA MET A 353 -0.71 14.74 7.89
C MET A 353 -1.04 16.05 7.15
N PRO A 354 -1.01 17.19 7.83
CA PRO A 354 -1.36 18.49 7.23
C PRO A 354 -0.47 18.83 6.03
N ARG A 355 -1.08 19.36 4.97
CA ARG A 355 -0.34 19.97 3.86
C ARG A 355 0.14 21.36 4.29
N CYS A 356 1.26 21.77 3.75
CA CYS A 356 1.76 23.13 3.98
C CYS A 356 0.96 24.18 3.21
#